data_e38b20956370d89bd88b7fc557f56f72
#
_entry.id   e38b20956370d89bd88b7fc557f56f72
#
_cell.length_a   1.000
_cell.length_b   1.000
_cell.length_c   1.000
_cell.angle_alpha   90.00
_cell.angle_beta   90.00
_cell.angle_gamma   90.00
#
_symmetry.space_group_name_H-M   'P 1'
#
loop_
_entity.id
_entity.type
_entity.pdbx_description
1 polymer ?
#
loop_
_entity_poly.entity_id
_entity_poly.type
_entity_poly.pdbx_seq_one_letter_code
_entity_poly.pdbx_strand_id
1 'polypeptide(L)'
;MPFKTTPEIDFSAVGLITDVPTHSLPDGAWNDCLNLRCKDGSVQGVNTFVDDILLHNSDTVISGGKAMAVTQFTPAGYNYLILAFIVNGTDNFGHVVTYNTSTSAWNDITNSTTSLKFTFDDKYPPQIFVFNEMLIVNPAVDAPPMFTDAGISSGSLNLLPNWPSDSTPTPLVTRSLKPFGNRLMAMNIFEEHTTSTADDVNLPVDILWSSHITGIGSLTAAEWTASTTNTAGDAFAVETPGKILDGGQLGEFFIAYKSDSVIRVSETGDTYVLSFESIFEDDGVYSSRCFTNIGDAMHLVVGNYGVYIHDGQSQKTDIAKGIFQDTIFDLVKAAERDRAFCFQQTRDKEVWFCFSSTTNAGLGCNLAFVYDYNEKKLHKRSLPGVSDIYETELNGELKIYATKPNDTKLQVLSNTTYIADGWFTKEDDNLTDNNSIKQINSVKVNSVNNVKIALTATQHLSDTKTYTYTTFNPASAYKVDLRTTGRYMNLKVQMDGTTNPQLGKLQFDVRLTGKR
;
A
#
# COMPACT_ATOMS: atom_id res chain seq x y z
N MET A 1 35.34 -34.57 -25.85
CA MET A 1 35.03 -33.16 -26.19
C MET A 1 34.20 -32.57 -25.06
N PRO A 2 34.47 -31.35 -24.59
CA PRO A 2 33.64 -30.71 -23.60
C PRO A 2 32.23 -30.50 -24.18
N PHE A 3 31.22 -30.91 -23.43
CA PHE A 3 29.84 -30.70 -23.83
C PHE A 3 29.53 -29.19 -23.84
N LYS A 4 29.03 -28.70 -24.96
CA LYS A 4 28.52 -27.33 -25.08
C LYS A 4 27.01 -27.36 -24.92
N THR A 5 26.50 -26.55 -24.02
CA THR A 5 25.06 -26.35 -23.82
C THR A 5 24.71 -24.87 -23.95
N THR A 6 23.50 -24.60 -24.37
CA THR A 6 22.99 -23.23 -24.53
C THR A 6 21.65 -23.06 -23.79
N PRO A 7 21.65 -23.10 -22.42
CA PRO A 7 20.45 -22.93 -21.68
C PRO A 7 19.84 -21.53 -21.93
N GLU A 8 18.54 -21.49 -22.08
CA GLU A 8 17.74 -20.29 -22.23
C GLU A 8 16.87 -20.14 -20.98
N ILE A 9 17.00 -19.04 -20.28
CA ILE A 9 16.27 -18.77 -19.03
C ILE A 9 15.34 -17.59 -19.22
N ASP A 10 14.09 -17.78 -18.85
CA ASP A 10 13.06 -16.75 -18.81
C ASP A 10 12.98 -16.19 -17.40
N PHE A 11 13.59 -15.04 -17.17
CA PHE A 11 13.56 -14.36 -15.89
C PHE A 11 12.25 -13.64 -15.59
N SER A 12 11.31 -13.60 -16.52
CA SER A 12 9.97 -13.09 -16.28
C SER A 12 9.00 -14.16 -15.77
N ALA A 13 9.40 -15.44 -15.77
CA ALA A 13 8.48 -16.56 -15.51
C ALA A 13 8.02 -16.66 -14.04
N VAL A 14 8.89 -16.32 -13.08
CA VAL A 14 8.65 -16.57 -11.65
C VAL A 14 8.57 -15.29 -10.83
N GLY A 15 9.56 -14.40 -10.91
CA GLY A 15 9.67 -13.19 -10.09
C GLY A 15 10.51 -13.39 -8.83
N LEU A 16 10.26 -12.59 -7.79
CA LEU A 16 11.05 -12.55 -6.57
C LEU A 16 10.65 -13.67 -5.60
N ILE A 17 11.65 -14.40 -5.12
CA ILE A 17 11.54 -15.38 -4.00
C ILE A 17 12.74 -15.18 -3.09
N THR A 18 12.51 -14.83 -1.82
CA THR A 18 13.57 -14.47 -0.87
C THR A 18 13.78 -15.49 0.24
N ASP A 19 12.76 -16.27 0.59
CA ASP A 19 12.77 -17.16 1.76
C ASP A 19 13.28 -18.58 1.43
N VAL A 20 13.68 -18.79 0.17
CA VAL A 20 14.30 -20.05 -0.26
C VAL A 20 15.79 -19.84 -0.46
N PRO A 21 16.66 -20.80 -0.01
CA PRO A 21 18.10 -20.69 -0.25
C PRO A 21 18.42 -20.49 -1.74
N THR A 22 19.36 -19.60 -2.05
CA THR A 22 19.67 -19.16 -3.42
C THR A 22 19.96 -20.29 -4.39
N HIS A 23 20.64 -21.36 -3.93
CA HIS A 23 20.97 -22.54 -4.72
C HIS A 23 19.78 -23.49 -4.99
N SER A 24 18.64 -23.27 -4.33
CA SER A 24 17.41 -24.06 -4.46
C SER A 24 16.28 -23.31 -5.17
N LEU A 25 16.55 -22.09 -5.61
CA LEU A 25 15.59 -21.28 -6.34
C LEU A 25 15.23 -21.88 -7.69
N PRO A 26 13.98 -21.87 -8.11
CA PRO A 26 13.56 -22.27 -9.45
C PRO A 26 14.29 -21.47 -10.54
N ASP A 27 14.41 -22.07 -11.73
CA ASP A 27 14.88 -21.34 -12.90
C ASP A 27 14.01 -20.12 -13.17
N GLY A 28 14.63 -18.97 -13.46
CA GLY A 28 13.93 -17.72 -13.70
C GLY A 28 13.50 -16.96 -12.45
N ALA A 29 13.60 -17.53 -11.25
CA ALA A 29 13.35 -16.79 -10.02
C ALA A 29 14.49 -15.83 -9.67
N TRP A 30 14.15 -14.71 -9.03
CA TRP A 30 15.10 -13.73 -8.49
C TRP A 30 15.25 -13.91 -6.99
N ASN A 31 16.47 -13.84 -6.48
CA ASN A 31 16.70 -13.81 -5.04
C ASN A 31 16.63 -12.40 -4.46
N ASP A 32 16.83 -11.37 -5.31
CA ASP A 32 16.62 -9.98 -4.94
C ASP A 32 16.32 -9.13 -6.19
N CYS A 33 15.57 -8.03 -6.01
CA CYS A 33 15.30 -7.08 -7.09
C CYS A 33 14.93 -5.71 -6.53
N LEU A 34 15.01 -4.70 -7.36
CA LEU A 34 14.46 -3.38 -7.08
C LEU A 34 14.06 -2.70 -8.40
N ASN A 35 12.87 -2.10 -8.44
CA ASN A 35 12.36 -1.30 -9.55
C ASN A 35 12.24 -2.05 -10.89
N LEU A 36 12.09 -3.36 -10.84
CA LEU A 36 11.73 -4.19 -11.98
C LEU A 36 10.54 -5.07 -11.63
N ARG A 37 9.73 -5.37 -12.65
CA ARG A 37 8.58 -6.25 -12.55
C ARG A 37 8.55 -7.28 -13.68
N CYS A 38 7.88 -8.38 -13.45
CA CYS A 38 7.55 -9.36 -14.49
C CYS A 38 6.17 -9.03 -15.05
N LYS A 39 6.07 -8.75 -16.32
CA LYS A 39 4.78 -8.47 -16.97
C LYS A 39 4.82 -8.89 -18.44
N ASP A 40 3.73 -9.50 -18.91
CA ASP A 40 3.54 -9.88 -20.31
C ASP A 40 4.72 -10.69 -20.89
N GLY A 41 5.26 -11.63 -20.12
CA GLY A 41 6.38 -12.50 -20.54
C GLY A 41 7.72 -11.76 -20.71
N SER A 42 7.89 -10.61 -20.09
CA SER A 42 9.13 -9.84 -20.07
C SER A 42 9.42 -9.24 -18.70
N VAL A 43 10.70 -8.96 -18.44
CA VAL A 43 11.11 -8.12 -17.30
C VAL A 43 11.01 -6.66 -17.74
N GLN A 44 10.28 -5.86 -17.02
CA GLN A 44 10.03 -4.45 -17.34
C GLN A 44 10.42 -3.54 -16.17
N GLY A 45 10.75 -2.28 -16.49
CA GLY A 45 10.90 -1.24 -15.47
C GLY A 45 9.57 -0.85 -14.84
N VAL A 46 9.63 -0.26 -13.65
CA VAL A 46 8.47 0.33 -12.99
C VAL A 46 8.45 1.85 -13.18
N ASN A 47 7.25 2.40 -13.28
CA ASN A 47 7.04 3.84 -13.48
C ASN A 47 7.47 4.63 -12.23
N THR A 48 7.91 5.86 -12.42
CA THR A 48 8.28 6.77 -11.34
C THR A 48 7.18 7.76 -11.02
N PHE A 49 7.16 8.27 -9.79
CA PHE A 49 6.36 9.42 -9.43
C PHE A 49 7.06 10.71 -9.87
N VAL A 50 6.28 11.63 -10.42
CA VAL A 50 6.74 12.97 -10.84
C VAL A 50 5.86 14.04 -10.19
N ASP A 51 6.41 15.24 -10.02
CA ASP A 51 5.65 16.36 -9.46
C ASP A 51 4.55 16.77 -10.45
N ASP A 52 3.32 16.91 -9.99
CA ASP A 52 2.16 17.32 -10.82
C ASP A 52 1.54 18.62 -10.28
N ILE A 53 0.93 18.56 -9.10
CA ILE A 53 0.17 19.67 -8.54
C ILE A 53 0.88 20.21 -7.30
N LEU A 54 1.06 21.54 -7.25
CA LEU A 54 1.44 22.22 -6.02
C LEU A 54 0.27 22.18 -5.04
N LEU A 55 0.49 21.65 -3.83
CA LEU A 55 -0.51 21.64 -2.77
C LEU A 55 -0.94 23.07 -2.39
N HIS A 56 -0.03 24.03 -2.61
CA HIS A 56 -0.30 25.42 -2.28
C HIS A 56 0.56 26.38 -3.08
N ASN A 57 -0.06 27.44 -3.57
CA ASN A 57 0.61 28.37 -4.50
C ASN A 57 1.02 29.73 -3.88
N SER A 58 0.65 30.08 -2.67
CA SER A 58 1.03 31.36 -2.04
C SER A 58 0.47 31.58 -0.65
N ASP A 59 -0.28 30.65 -0.10
CA ASP A 59 -0.96 30.85 1.18
C ASP A 59 -0.15 30.29 2.36
N THR A 60 -0.06 31.05 3.40
CA THR A 60 0.73 30.76 4.60
C THR A 60 0.20 29.56 5.41
N VAL A 61 -1.02 29.10 5.11
CA VAL A 61 -1.70 28.04 5.86
C VAL A 61 -1.04 26.68 5.70
N ILE A 62 -0.41 26.42 4.55
CA ILE A 62 0.12 25.08 4.21
C ILE A 62 1.66 25.03 4.18
N SER A 63 2.31 26.15 4.37
CA SER A 63 3.78 26.21 4.37
C SER A 63 4.36 25.30 5.46
N GLY A 64 5.11 24.27 5.06
CA GLY A 64 5.69 23.28 5.97
C GLY A 64 4.74 22.18 6.43
N GLY A 65 3.55 22.06 5.80
CA GLY A 65 2.56 21.04 6.12
C GLY A 65 2.99 19.62 5.72
N LYS A 66 2.34 18.63 6.33
CA LYS A 66 2.49 17.22 6.03
C LYS A 66 1.22 16.71 5.35
N ALA A 67 1.31 16.30 4.10
CA ALA A 67 0.19 15.67 3.42
C ALA A 67 0.05 14.21 3.89
N MET A 68 -1.08 13.85 4.48
CA MET A 68 -1.30 12.54 5.13
C MET A 68 -2.27 11.65 4.37
N ALA A 69 -3.26 12.20 3.69
CA ALA A 69 -4.27 11.44 2.96
C ALA A 69 -4.72 12.19 1.71
N VAL A 70 -5.19 11.45 0.71
CA VAL A 70 -5.75 12.00 -0.53
C VAL A 70 -6.95 11.17 -0.98
N THR A 71 -8.01 11.84 -1.44
CA THR A 71 -9.17 11.21 -2.07
C THR A 71 -9.77 12.14 -3.11
N GLN A 72 -10.68 11.62 -3.95
CA GLN A 72 -11.46 12.42 -4.88
C GLN A 72 -12.87 12.63 -4.33
N PHE A 73 -13.33 13.86 -4.41
CA PHE A 73 -14.72 14.23 -4.11
C PHE A 73 -15.29 15.03 -5.27
N THR A 74 -16.48 14.68 -5.72
CA THR A 74 -17.15 15.30 -6.86
C THR A 74 -18.52 15.83 -6.42
N PRO A 75 -18.59 17.00 -5.74
CA PRO A 75 -19.88 17.65 -5.50
C PRO A 75 -20.46 18.12 -6.84
N ALA A 76 -21.76 18.33 -6.88
CA ALA A 76 -22.53 18.63 -8.09
C ALA A 76 -21.81 19.63 -9.05
N GLY A 77 -21.34 19.14 -10.18
CA GLY A 77 -20.71 19.92 -11.25
C GLY A 77 -19.21 20.18 -11.14
N TYR A 78 -18.51 19.56 -10.19
CA TYR A 78 -17.08 19.77 -9.98
C TYR A 78 -16.34 18.46 -9.72
N ASN A 79 -15.07 18.40 -10.13
CA ASN A 79 -14.12 17.37 -9.74
C ASN A 79 -13.03 17.95 -8.84
N TYR A 80 -12.89 17.41 -7.64
CA TYR A 80 -11.88 17.86 -6.68
C TYR A 80 -11.00 16.71 -6.22
N LEU A 81 -9.73 17.03 -5.96
CA LEU A 81 -8.87 16.20 -5.13
C LEU A 81 -8.88 16.77 -3.72
N ILE A 82 -9.13 15.93 -2.74
CA ILE A 82 -9.20 16.32 -1.34
C ILE A 82 -7.94 15.84 -0.64
N LEU A 83 -7.28 16.75 0.06
CA LEU A 83 -6.08 16.43 0.83
C LEU A 83 -6.30 16.80 2.29
N ALA A 84 -5.86 15.92 3.19
CA ALA A 84 -5.74 16.24 4.59
C ALA A 84 -4.26 16.31 4.99
N PHE A 85 -3.88 17.30 5.77
CA PHE A 85 -2.49 17.46 6.20
C PHE A 85 -2.40 18.15 7.56
N ILE A 86 -1.23 18.02 8.21
CA ILE A 86 -0.89 18.80 9.40
C ILE A 86 -0.10 20.02 8.96
N VAL A 87 -0.45 21.18 9.46
CA VAL A 87 0.34 22.41 9.28
C VAL A 87 1.35 22.54 10.39
N ASN A 88 2.62 22.57 10.02
CA ASN A 88 3.72 22.92 10.92
C ASN A 88 3.89 24.44 10.93
N GLY A 89 3.28 25.11 11.88
CA GLY A 89 3.30 26.56 11.96
C GLY A 89 2.76 27.06 13.29
N THR A 90 2.18 28.22 13.29
CA THR A 90 1.68 28.86 14.52
C THR A 90 0.50 28.17 15.16
N ASP A 91 -0.26 27.35 14.44
CA ASP A 91 -1.44 26.68 14.98
C ASP A 91 -1.30 25.16 15.15
N ASN A 92 -0.42 24.48 14.45
CA ASN A 92 -0.18 23.02 14.51
C ASN A 92 -1.44 22.15 14.31
N PHE A 93 -2.47 22.66 13.63
CA PHE A 93 -3.71 21.91 13.38
C PHE A 93 -3.71 21.25 12.01
N GLY A 94 -4.59 20.25 11.88
CA GLY A 94 -4.91 19.63 10.63
C GLY A 94 -5.84 20.49 9.78
N HIS A 95 -5.60 20.48 8.48
CA HIS A 95 -6.42 21.17 7.49
C HIS A 95 -6.87 20.20 6.41
N VAL A 96 -8.09 20.39 5.93
CA VAL A 96 -8.63 19.71 4.75
C VAL A 96 -8.75 20.72 3.63
N VAL A 97 -8.04 20.48 2.56
CA VAL A 97 -8.04 21.37 1.39
C VAL A 97 -8.56 20.66 0.16
N THR A 98 -9.27 21.41 -0.69
CA THR A 98 -9.81 20.93 -1.94
C THR A 98 -9.13 21.62 -3.11
N TYR A 99 -8.74 20.85 -4.13
CA TYR A 99 -8.22 21.35 -5.38
C TYR A 99 -9.29 21.29 -6.46
N ASN A 100 -9.67 22.45 -6.99
CA ASN A 100 -10.59 22.54 -8.11
C ASN A 100 -9.82 22.34 -9.43
N THR A 101 -10.04 21.21 -10.07
CA THR A 101 -9.34 20.86 -11.32
C THR A 101 -9.70 21.75 -12.50
N SER A 102 -10.86 22.41 -12.47
CA SER A 102 -11.30 23.33 -13.54
C SER A 102 -10.67 24.72 -13.45
N THR A 103 -10.43 25.21 -12.23
CA THR A 103 -9.87 26.56 -11.99
C THR A 103 -8.43 26.53 -11.51
N SER A 104 -7.87 25.34 -11.23
CA SER A 104 -6.53 25.14 -10.66
C SER A 104 -6.33 25.90 -9.33
N ALA A 105 -7.38 26.03 -8.55
CA ALA A 105 -7.37 26.75 -7.28
C ALA A 105 -7.55 25.81 -6.08
N TRP A 106 -6.85 26.12 -4.99
CA TRP A 106 -6.99 25.47 -3.70
C TRP A 106 -7.93 26.23 -2.79
N ASN A 107 -8.76 25.55 -2.03
CA ASN A 107 -9.60 26.10 -1.00
C ASN A 107 -9.42 25.30 0.29
N ASP A 108 -9.24 25.99 1.41
CA ASP A 108 -9.28 25.38 2.74
C ASP A 108 -10.75 25.32 3.21
N ILE A 109 -11.25 24.11 3.37
CA ILE A 109 -12.63 23.85 3.82
C ILE A 109 -12.73 23.62 5.31
N THR A 110 -11.62 23.64 6.03
CA THR A 110 -11.58 23.41 7.48
C THR A 110 -12.35 24.51 8.20
N ASN A 111 -13.13 24.11 9.20
CA ASN A 111 -13.84 25.06 10.03
C ASN A 111 -12.88 25.64 11.08
N SER A 112 -12.73 26.97 11.10
CA SER A 112 -11.83 27.68 12.00
C SER A 112 -12.33 27.76 13.46
N THR A 113 -13.51 27.22 13.74
CA THR A 113 -14.05 27.16 15.11
C THR A 113 -13.16 26.27 15.99
N THR A 114 -12.81 26.71 17.18
CA THR A 114 -11.83 26.04 18.06
C THR A 114 -12.21 24.59 18.39
N SER A 115 -13.49 24.26 18.43
CA SER A 115 -14.02 22.91 18.69
C SER A 115 -13.91 21.94 17.50
N LEU A 116 -13.52 22.44 16.33
CA LEU A 116 -13.37 21.62 15.12
C LEU A 116 -11.92 21.55 14.63
N LYS A 117 -10.98 22.05 15.41
CA LYS A 117 -9.55 21.88 15.14
C LYS A 117 -9.11 20.48 15.52
N PHE A 118 -8.27 19.88 14.72
CA PHE A 118 -7.80 18.52 14.91
C PHE A 118 -6.32 18.38 14.57
N THR A 119 -5.67 17.36 15.15
CA THR A 119 -4.28 16.98 14.81
C THR A 119 -4.25 15.65 14.08
N PHE A 120 -3.12 15.33 13.49
CA PHE A 120 -2.87 14.03 12.89
C PHE A 120 -1.75 13.30 13.62
N ASP A 121 -1.89 11.99 13.75
CA ASP A 121 -0.84 11.11 14.26
C ASP A 121 -0.62 9.97 13.25
N ASP A 122 0.64 9.62 13.03
CA ASP A 122 1.01 8.48 12.19
C ASP A 122 0.40 7.16 12.68
N LYS A 123 0.20 7.03 13.99
CA LYS A 123 -0.42 5.85 14.62
C LYS A 123 -1.91 5.71 14.30
N TYR A 124 -2.58 6.84 14.13
CA TYR A 124 -3.99 6.92 13.79
C TYR A 124 -4.15 7.84 12.58
N PRO A 125 -3.84 7.34 11.38
CA PRO A 125 -3.89 8.16 10.17
C PRO A 125 -5.31 8.64 9.91
N PRO A 126 -5.47 9.87 9.40
CA PRO A 126 -6.76 10.41 9.06
C PRO A 126 -7.41 9.59 7.94
N GLN A 127 -8.72 9.47 8.00
CA GLN A 127 -9.51 8.78 7.00
C GLN A 127 -10.38 9.79 6.28
N ILE A 128 -10.28 9.82 4.96
CA ILE A 128 -11.09 10.66 4.08
C ILE A 128 -11.72 9.77 3.02
N PHE A 129 -13.03 9.80 2.92
CA PHE A 129 -13.75 9.01 1.94
C PHE A 129 -15.08 9.66 1.56
N VAL A 130 -15.64 9.24 0.45
CA VAL A 130 -16.96 9.69 -0.01
C VAL A 130 -18.00 8.64 0.37
N PHE A 131 -19.08 9.09 0.96
CA PHE A 131 -20.22 8.27 1.37
C PHE A 131 -21.52 8.96 1.00
N ASN A 132 -22.32 8.34 0.13
CA ASN A 132 -23.61 8.88 -0.35
C ASN A 132 -23.53 10.36 -0.75
N GLU A 133 -22.59 10.69 -1.65
CA GLU A 133 -22.34 12.04 -2.18
C GLU A 133 -21.83 13.06 -1.15
N MET A 134 -21.46 12.63 0.04
CA MET A 134 -20.86 13.46 1.07
C MET A 134 -19.40 13.10 1.29
N LEU A 135 -18.56 14.10 1.52
CA LEU A 135 -17.20 13.89 1.99
C LEU A 135 -17.23 13.69 3.50
N ILE A 136 -16.69 12.58 3.95
CA ILE A 136 -16.50 12.27 5.37
C ILE A 136 -15.02 12.37 5.71
N VAL A 137 -14.71 13.02 6.80
CA VAL A 137 -13.35 13.18 7.34
C VAL A 137 -13.35 12.70 8.77
N ASN A 138 -12.55 11.68 9.06
CA ASN A 138 -12.28 11.21 10.41
C ASN A 138 -10.83 11.52 10.77
N PRO A 139 -10.55 12.49 11.67
CA PRO A 139 -9.19 12.80 12.10
C PRO A 139 -8.53 11.69 12.90
N ALA A 140 -9.32 10.86 13.58
CA ALA A 140 -8.93 9.68 14.34
C ALA A 140 -8.05 9.91 15.58
N VAL A 141 -7.73 11.14 15.95
CA VAL A 141 -6.82 11.45 17.08
C VAL A 141 -7.54 12.15 18.22
N ASP A 142 -8.01 13.37 18.02
CA ASP A 142 -8.48 14.29 19.07
C ASP A 142 -9.76 15.03 18.67
N ALA A 143 -10.35 14.72 17.54
CA ALA A 143 -11.59 15.35 17.10
C ALA A 143 -12.57 14.30 16.53
N PRO A 144 -13.88 14.56 16.67
CA PRO A 144 -14.92 13.70 16.12
C PRO A 144 -14.94 13.73 14.59
N PRO A 145 -15.61 12.76 13.96
CA PRO A 145 -15.80 12.77 12.52
C PRO A 145 -16.57 14.01 12.02
N MET A 146 -16.21 14.47 10.85
CA MET A 146 -16.74 15.65 10.18
C MET A 146 -17.26 15.29 8.78
N PHE A 147 -18.09 16.15 8.22
CA PHE A 147 -18.62 15.98 6.88
C PHE A 147 -18.81 17.30 6.14
N THR A 148 -18.89 17.22 4.82
CA THR A 148 -19.42 18.29 3.96
C THR A 148 -20.07 17.69 2.71
N ASP A 149 -21.12 18.32 2.22
CA ASP A 149 -21.79 17.99 0.95
C ASP A 149 -21.38 18.93 -0.19
N ALA A 150 -20.81 20.08 0.12
CA ALA A 150 -20.44 21.10 -0.86
C ALA A 150 -18.92 21.20 -1.12
N GLY A 151 -18.09 21.15 -0.06
CA GLY A 151 -16.64 21.04 -0.12
C GLY A 151 -15.87 22.16 -0.84
N ILE A 152 -16.52 23.29 -1.17
CA ILE A 152 -15.95 24.35 -2.01
C ILE A 152 -15.74 25.67 -1.28
N SER A 153 -16.35 25.83 -0.11
CA SER A 153 -16.29 27.07 0.66
C SER A 153 -15.45 26.90 1.90
N SER A 154 -14.69 27.93 2.26
CA SER A 154 -13.97 27.95 3.53
C SER A 154 -14.95 27.72 4.71
N GLY A 155 -14.54 26.85 5.66
CA GLY A 155 -15.35 26.51 6.81
C GLY A 155 -16.58 25.65 6.53
N SER A 156 -16.65 24.98 5.40
CA SER A 156 -17.79 24.11 5.05
C SER A 156 -17.75 22.73 5.73
N LEU A 157 -16.64 22.36 6.36
CA LEU A 157 -16.51 21.11 7.09
C LEU A 157 -17.20 21.22 8.46
N ASN A 158 -18.21 20.42 8.72
CA ASN A 158 -19.03 20.44 9.94
C ASN A 158 -18.92 19.11 10.68
N LEU A 159 -19.26 19.11 11.97
CA LEU A 159 -19.38 17.88 12.74
C LEU A 159 -20.43 16.95 12.14
N LEU A 160 -20.15 15.65 12.20
CA LEU A 160 -21.11 14.63 11.82
C LEU A 160 -22.37 14.76 12.72
N PRO A 161 -23.57 14.90 12.14
CA PRO A 161 -24.78 15.14 12.94
C PRO A 161 -25.06 14.00 13.91
N ASN A 162 -25.58 14.37 15.09
CA ASN A 162 -25.97 13.44 16.17
C ASN A 162 -24.83 12.48 16.58
N TRP A 163 -23.58 12.83 16.27
CA TRP A 163 -22.44 12.06 16.72
C TRP A 163 -22.44 11.96 18.25
N PRO A 164 -22.22 10.77 18.82
CA PRO A 164 -22.31 10.57 20.26
C PRO A 164 -21.34 11.46 21.03
N SER A 165 -21.79 11.96 22.15
CA SER A 165 -20.94 12.61 23.14
C SER A 165 -21.20 11.96 24.50
N ASP A 166 -20.19 11.87 25.33
CA ASP A 166 -20.34 11.46 26.69
C ASP A 166 -21.08 12.53 27.52
N SER A 167 -21.50 12.19 28.75
CA SER A 167 -22.15 13.06 29.72
C SER A 167 -21.34 14.31 30.12
N THR A 168 -20.04 14.30 29.91
CA THR A 168 -19.13 15.45 29.89
C THR A 168 -18.89 15.85 28.44
N PRO A 169 -18.95 17.13 28.05
CA PRO A 169 -19.27 17.59 26.69
C PRO A 169 -18.22 17.33 25.60
N THR A 170 -17.42 16.29 25.72
CA THR A 170 -16.46 15.92 24.68
C THR A 170 -17.08 14.89 23.74
N PRO A 171 -17.16 15.16 22.43
CA PRO A 171 -17.59 14.16 21.47
C PRO A 171 -16.65 12.96 21.47
N LEU A 172 -17.18 11.75 21.25
CA LEU A 172 -16.37 10.56 21.11
C LEU A 172 -15.43 10.68 19.92
N VAL A 173 -14.24 10.10 20.04
CA VAL A 173 -13.27 9.97 18.95
C VAL A 173 -13.26 8.51 18.48
N THR A 174 -13.32 8.28 17.18
CA THR A 174 -13.17 6.94 16.62
C THR A 174 -11.85 6.79 15.88
N ARG A 175 -11.13 5.70 16.12
CA ARG A 175 -9.84 5.43 15.45
C ARG A 175 -10.03 4.95 14.02
N SER A 176 -11.16 4.33 13.71
CA SER A 176 -11.51 3.93 12.36
C SER A 176 -13.00 4.18 12.09
N LEU A 177 -13.31 4.82 10.98
CA LEU A 177 -14.66 5.06 10.49
C LEU A 177 -14.76 4.60 9.04
N LYS A 178 -15.69 3.71 8.74
CA LYS A 178 -15.85 3.12 7.41
C LYS A 178 -17.32 2.98 7.01
N PRO A 179 -17.63 3.03 5.72
CA PRO A 179 -18.97 2.71 5.22
C PRO A 179 -19.23 1.20 5.23
N PHE A 180 -20.47 0.82 5.53
CA PHE A 180 -21.02 -0.51 5.33
C PHE A 180 -22.45 -0.39 4.81
N GLY A 181 -22.64 -0.71 3.54
CA GLY A 181 -23.91 -0.44 2.86
C GLY A 181 -24.33 1.02 3.02
N ASN A 182 -25.49 1.25 3.61
CA ASN A 182 -26.02 2.59 3.92
C ASN A 182 -25.76 3.02 5.37
N ARG A 183 -24.72 2.53 6.02
CA ARG A 183 -24.33 2.85 7.40
C ARG A 183 -22.89 3.31 7.48
N LEU A 184 -22.57 4.01 8.54
CA LEU A 184 -21.21 4.26 8.96
C LEU A 184 -20.89 3.38 10.17
N MET A 185 -19.75 2.70 10.13
CA MET A 185 -19.20 1.85 11.18
C MET A 185 -18.04 2.57 11.84
N ALA A 186 -18.17 2.90 13.11
CA ALA A 186 -17.12 3.50 13.92
C ALA A 186 -16.51 2.44 14.84
N MET A 187 -15.20 2.35 14.89
CA MET A 187 -14.48 1.28 15.58
C MET A 187 -13.34 1.83 16.43
N ASN A 188 -13.03 1.16 17.53
CA ASN A 188 -11.97 1.53 18.45
C ASN A 188 -12.22 2.95 18.99
N ILE A 189 -13.17 3.04 19.89
CA ILE A 189 -13.70 4.31 20.41
C ILE A 189 -12.80 4.82 21.55
N PHE A 190 -12.59 6.11 21.57
CA PHE A 190 -11.89 6.81 22.62
C PHE A 190 -12.78 7.94 23.18
N GLU A 191 -12.96 7.92 24.49
CA GLU A 191 -13.69 8.95 25.24
C GLU A 191 -12.67 9.82 25.97
N GLU A 192 -12.57 11.09 25.57
CA GLU A 192 -11.69 12.06 26.21
C GLU A 192 -12.49 12.90 27.22
N HIS A 193 -12.03 12.91 28.45
CA HIS A 193 -12.66 13.70 29.51
C HIS A 193 -11.97 15.06 29.67
N THR A 194 -12.73 16.15 29.55
CA THR A 194 -12.20 17.52 29.63
C THR A 194 -11.72 17.93 31.02
N THR A 195 -12.15 17.21 32.05
CA THR A 195 -11.85 17.57 33.43
C THR A 195 -10.67 16.84 34.03
N SER A 196 -10.36 15.66 33.52
CA SER A 196 -9.25 14.84 34.02
C SER A 196 -8.86 13.77 32.97
N THR A 197 -7.64 13.76 32.53
CA THR A 197 -7.10 12.68 31.67
C THR A 197 -7.06 11.31 32.36
N ALA A 198 -7.24 11.27 33.70
CA ALA A 198 -7.35 10.02 34.44
C ALA A 198 -8.69 9.32 34.22
N ASP A 199 -9.67 10.04 33.72
CA ASP A 199 -11.03 9.54 33.44
C ASP A 199 -11.18 9.17 31.94
N ASP A 200 -10.16 9.38 31.10
CA ASP A 200 -10.18 8.98 29.69
C ASP A 200 -10.42 7.48 29.56
N VAL A 201 -11.35 7.10 28.72
CA VAL A 201 -11.71 5.70 28.49
C VAL A 201 -11.35 5.30 27.07
N ASN A 202 -10.57 4.23 26.96
CA ASN A 202 -10.22 3.64 25.67
C ASN A 202 -10.96 2.30 25.50
N LEU A 203 -11.84 2.26 24.50
CA LEU A 203 -12.67 1.11 24.16
C LEU A 203 -12.19 0.49 22.83
N PRO A 204 -11.03 -0.18 22.83
CA PRO A 204 -10.34 -0.61 21.59
C PRO A 204 -11.06 -1.75 20.85
N VAL A 205 -12.09 -2.33 21.44
CA VAL A 205 -12.89 -3.44 20.87
C VAL A 205 -14.34 -3.03 20.62
N ASP A 206 -14.65 -1.76 20.79
CA ASP A 206 -15.99 -1.25 20.60
C ASP A 206 -16.27 -0.90 19.15
N ILE A 207 -17.48 -1.22 18.69
CA ILE A 207 -18.01 -0.95 17.37
C ILE A 207 -19.36 -0.26 17.53
N LEU A 208 -19.48 0.95 16.99
CA LEU A 208 -20.73 1.69 16.89
C LEU A 208 -21.16 1.74 15.42
N TRP A 209 -22.46 1.68 15.17
CA TRP A 209 -22.97 1.89 13.81
C TRP A 209 -24.18 2.83 13.80
N SER A 210 -24.24 3.62 12.73
CA SER A 210 -25.33 4.55 12.52
C SER A 210 -26.61 3.83 12.09
N SER A 211 -27.74 4.49 12.26
CA SER A 211 -28.95 4.18 11.48
C SER A 211 -28.68 4.37 9.98
N HIS A 212 -29.62 3.97 9.12
CA HIS A 212 -29.45 4.08 7.67
C HIS A 212 -29.31 5.54 7.20
N ILE A 213 -28.31 5.80 6.38
CA ILE A 213 -28.00 7.11 5.77
C ILE A 213 -28.02 6.92 4.26
N THR A 214 -28.99 7.51 3.58
CA THR A 214 -29.16 7.39 2.12
C THR A 214 -28.83 8.69 1.37
N GLY A 215 -28.42 9.72 2.08
CA GLY A 215 -28.05 11.03 1.56
C GLY A 215 -28.06 12.09 2.65
N ILE A 216 -27.80 13.35 2.29
CA ILE A 216 -27.66 14.45 3.25
C ILE A 216 -28.89 14.64 4.15
N GLY A 217 -30.10 14.49 3.59
CA GLY A 217 -31.33 14.63 4.36
C GLY A 217 -31.51 13.57 5.45
N SER A 218 -31.06 12.34 5.20
CA SER A 218 -31.09 11.26 6.19
C SER A 218 -29.88 11.30 7.13
N LEU A 219 -28.76 11.91 6.73
CA LEU A 219 -27.60 12.11 7.60
C LEU A 219 -27.97 12.99 8.80
N THR A 220 -28.72 14.07 8.59
CA THR A 220 -29.15 14.97 9.68
C THR A 220 -30.11 14.32 10.68
N ALA A 221 -30.78 13.25 10.26
CA ALA A 221 -31.69 12.43 11.08
C ALA A 221 -31.05 11.10 11.54
N ALA A 222 -29.79 10.84 11.15
CA ALA A 222 -29.11 9.62 11.53
C ALA A 222 -28.89 9.55 13.04
N GLU A 223 -29.13 8.39 13.62
CA GLU A 223 -28.94 8.12 15.04
C GLU A 223 -27.77 7.16 15.23
N TRP A 224 -27.10 7.27 16.36
CA TRP A 224 -25.95 6.45 16.75
C TRP A 224 -26.22 5.65 18.03
N THR A 225 -27.30 5.97 18.74
CA THR A 225 -27.70 5.27 19.95
C THR A 225 -28.84 4.32 19.64
N ALA A 226 -28.69 3.07 20.07
CA ALA A 226 -29.70 2.04 19.89
C ALA A 226 -31.05 2.43 20.49
N SER A 227 -32.13 2.26 19.76
CA SER A 227 -33.51 2.42 20.24
C SER A 227 -34.42 1.40 19.58
N THR A 228 -35.63 1.27 20.11
CA THR A 228 -36.64 0.35 19.53
C THR A 228 -37.19 0.81 18.19
N THR A 229 -36.89 2.02 17.77
CA THR A 229 -37.41 2.66 16.55
C THR A 229 -36.37 2.91 15.46
N ASN A 230 -35.09 2.69 15.76
CA ASN A 230 -34.02 2.87 14.82
C ASN A 230 -33.19 1.58 14.62
N THR A 231 -32.22 1.64 13.71
CA THR A 231 -31.32 0.52 13.38
C THR A 231 -29.88 0.81 13.78
N ALA A 232 -29.63 1.85 14.56
CA ALA A 232 -28.33 2.14 15.16
C ALA A 232 -28.04 1.16 16.30
N GLY A 233 -26.77 1.01 16.64
CA GLY A 233 -26.40 0.14 17.76
C GLY A 233 -24.91 0.16 18.04
N ASP A 234 -24.56 -0.65 19.02
CA ASP A 234 -23.18 -0.88 19.47
C ASP A 234 -22.93 -2.35 19.77
N ALA A 235 -21.69 -2.76 19.72
CA ALA A 235 -21.24 -4.09 20.11
C ALA A 235 -19.80 -4.08 20.60
N PHE A 236 -19.52 -4.93 21.58
CA PHE A 236 -18.18 -5.13 22.09
C PHE A 236 -17.59 -6.44 21.52
N ALA A 237 -16.58 -6.33 20.67
CA ALA A 237 -15.90 -7.47 20.07
C ALA A 237 -14.85 -8.10 21.02
N VAL A 238 -15.29 -8.52 22.23
CA VAL A 238 -14.40 -9.00 23.29
C VAL A 238 -14.08 -10.49 23.21
N GLU A 239 -14.83 -11.26 22.44
CA GLU A 239 -14.70 -12.73 22.37
C GLU A 239 -13.35 -13.18 21.77
N THR A 240 -12.70 -12.35 20.98
CA THR A 240 -11.43 -12.64 20.33
C THR A 240 -10.33 -11.67 20.78
N PRO A 241 -9.05 -12.11 20.76
CA PRO A 241 -7.94 -11.28 21.23
C PRO A 241 -7.66 -10.09 20.32
N GLY A 242 -6.97 -9.08 20.87
CA GLY A 242 -6.49 -7.91 20.16
C GLY A 242 -7.47 -6.76 20.08
N LYS A 243 -6.94 -5.58 19.80
CA LYS A 243 -7.70 -4.34 19.54
C LYS A 243 -8.11 -4.26 18.08
N ILE A 244 -9.24 -3.61 17.79
CA ILE A 244 -9.62 -3.32 16.41
C ILE A 244 -8.69 -2.22 15.88
N LEU A 245 -8.11 -2.47 14.71
CA LEU A 245 -7.22 -1.53 14.05
C LEU A 245 -7.89 -0.83 12.88
N ASP A 246 -8.68 -1.57 12.09
CA ASP A 246 -9.39 -1.04 10.93
C ASP A 246 -10.51 -1.99 10.48
N GLY A 247 -11.21 -1.65 9.41
CA GLY A 247 -12.21 -2.51 8.79
C GLY A 247 -12.60 -2.04 7.40
N GLY A 248 -13.33 -2.88 6.68
CA GLY A 248 -13.79 -2.56 5.35
C GLY A 248 -14.89 -3.49 4.85
N GLN A 249 -15.65 -3.01 3.88
CA GLN A 249 -16.69 -3.81 3.24
C GLN A 249 -16.07 -4.81 2.27
N LEU A 250 -16.57 -6.04 2.32
CA LEU A 250 -16.20 -7.15 1.44
C LEU A 250 -17.47 -7.85 0.93
N GLY A 251 -17.89 -7.49 -0.28
CA GLY A 251 -19.18 -7.94 -0.83
C GLY A 251 -20.35 -7.48 0.04
N GLU A 252 -21.10 -8.44 0.57
CA GLU A 252 -22.24 -8.20 1.49
C GLU A 252 -21.84 -8.15 2.97
N PHE A 253 -20.57 -8.40 3.29
CA PHE A 253 -20.07 -8.42 4.65
C PHE A 253 -19.27 -7.15 4.95
N PHE A 254 -19.15 -6.83 6.23
CA PHE A 254 -18.12 -5.93 6.73
C PHE A 254 -17.10 -6.75 7.52
N ILE A 255 -15.82 -6.51 7.29
CA ILE A 255 -14.75 -7.20 7.97
C ILE A 255 -14.08 -6.23 8.94
N ALA A 256 -14.13 -6.53 10.22
CA ALA A 256 -13.41 -5.80 11.26
C ALA A 256 -12.10 -6.52 11.56
N TYR A 257 -10.99 -5.83 11.32
CA TYR A 257 -9.64 -6.35 11.53
C TYR A 257 -9.12 -5.93 12.90
N LYS A 258 -8.81 -6.91 13.72
CA LYS A 258 -8.10 -6.73 14.99
C LYS A 258 -6.59 -6.99 14.79
N SER A 259 -5.80 -6.69 15.81
CA SER A 259 -4.36 -7.00 15.79
C SER A 259 -4.07 -8.50 15.68
N ASP A 260 -4.94 -9.35 16.23
CA ASP A 260 -4.67 -10.80 16.37
C ASP A 260 -5.83 -11.68 15.87
N SER A 261 -6.89 -11.08 15.38
CA SER A 261 -8.07 -11.81 14.89
C SER A 261 -8.87 -11.01 13.86
N VAL A 262 -9.80 -11.66 13.18
CA VAL A 262 -10.67 -11.04 12.16
C VAL A 262 -12.12 -11.43 12.43
N ILE A 263 -12.99 -10.44 12.41
CA ILE A 263 -14.43 -10.59 12.66
C ILE A 263 -15.20 -10.22 11.39
N ARG A 264 -16.12 -11.08 11.00
CA ARG A 264 -17.12 -10.82 9.98
C ARG A 264 -18.37 -10.24 10.60
N VAL A 265 -18.87 -9.17 10.04
CA VAL A 265 -20.13 -8.52 10.41
C VAL A 265 -21.09 -8.66 9.24
N SER A 266 -22.30 -9.10 9.51
CA SER A 266 -23.36 -9.28 8.51
C SER A 266 -24.68 -8.69 8.96
N GLU A 267 -25.48 -8.17 8.02
CA GLU A 267 -26.84 -7.74 8.30
C GLU A 267 -27.76 -8.97 8.47
N THR A 268 -28.54 -8.98 9.57
CA THR A 268 -29.41 -10.13 9.87
C THR A 268 -30.82 -9.97 9.31
N GLY A 269 -31.26 -8.73 9.10
CA GLY A 269 -32.67 -8.42 8.76
C GLY A 269 -33.67 -8.68 9.90
N ASP A 270 -33.19 -8.91 11.11
CA ASP A 270 -33.98 -9.22 12.31
C ASP A 270 -33.82 -8.12 13.35
N THR A 271 -34.34 -8.35 14.56
CA THR A 271 -34.25 -7.43 15.71
C THR A 271 -32.81 -7.10 16.07
N TYR A 272 -31.91 -8.04 15.95
CA TYR A 272 -30.46 -7.81 15.99
C TYR A 272 -30.01 -7.40 14.59
N VAL A 273 -29.79 -6.12 14.39
CA VAL A 273 -29.47 -5.54 13.08
C VAL A 273 -28.23 -6.13 12.45
N LEU A 274 -27.18 -6.36 13.26
CA LEU A 274 -25.90 -6.92 12.84
C LEU A 274 -25.57 -8.18 13.66
N SER A 275 -24.94 -9.16 13.01
CA SER A 275 -24.32 -10.32 13.63
C SER A 275 -22.82 -10.25 13.51
N PHE A 276 -22.12 -10.74 14.50
CA PHE A 276 -20.65 -10.75 14.59
C PHE A 276 -20.16 -12.18 14.68
N GLU A 277 -19.23 -12.55 13.83
CA GLU A 277 -18.66 -13.91 13.78
C GLU A 277 -17.14 -13.84 13.63
N SER A 278 -16.40 -14.50 14.51
CA SER A 278 -14.96 -14.68 14.34
C SER A 278 -14.67 -15.63 13.19
N ILE A 279 -13.87 -15.18 12.21
CA ILE A 279 -13.47 -16.01 11.07
C ILE A 279 -12.02 -16.47 11.16
N PHE A 280 -11.13 -15.66 11.76
CA PHE A 280 -9.74 -16.02 12.04
C PHE A 280 -9.35 -15.57 13.44
N GLU A 281 -8.65 -16.45 14.19
CA GLU A 281 -8.17 -16.20 15.55
C GLU A 281 -6.65 -16.38 15.68
N ASP A 282 -5.98 -16.63 14.56
CA ASP A 282 -4.55 -16.93 14.49
C ASP A 282 -3.71 -15.80 13.87
N ASP A 283 -4.36 -14.84 13.24
CA ASP A 283 -3.72 -13.66 12.62
C ASP A 283 -4.76 -12.54 12.41
N GLY A 284 -4.32 -11.32 12.48
CA GLY A 284 -5.13 -10.13 12.22
C GLY A 284 -4.51 -9.28 11.12
N VAL A 285 -4.48 -7.96 11.35
CA VAL A 285 -3.85 -7.00 10.46
C VAL A 285 -2.59 -6.40 11.10
N TYR A 286 -1.54 -6.17 10.30
CA TYR A 286 -0.26 -5.64 10.77
C TYR A 286 -0.38 -4.24 11.38
N SER A 287 -1.05 -3.32 10.69
CA SER A 287 -1.47 -2.00 11.21
C SER A 287 -2.74 -1.55 10.49
N SER A 288 -3.30 -0.40 10.90
CA SER A 288 -4.41 0.21 10.16
C SER A 288 -4.01 0.40 8.69
N ARG A 289 -4.95 0.27 7.75
CA ARG A 289 -4.74 0.35 6.29
C ARG A 289 -3.84 -0.75 5.67
N CYS A 290 -3.43 -1.79 6.42
CA CYS A 290 -2.64 -2.89 5.87
C CYS A 290 -3.50 -3.99 5.23
N PHE A 291 -4.63 -3.62 4.66
CA PHE A 291 -5.45 -4.47 3.80
C PHE A 291 -6.00 -3.66 2.62
N THR A 292 -6.42 -4.36 1.58
CA THR A 292 -7.07 -3.73 0.42
C THR A 292 -7.91 -4.75 -0.34
N ASN A 293 -8.86 -4.27 -1.10
CA ASN A 293 -9.70 -5.12 -1.95
C ASN A 293 -8.88 -5.67 -3.13
N ILE A 294 -9.17 -6.90 -3.52
CA ILE A 294 -8.77 -7.47 -4.81
C ILE A 294 -10.05 -7.78 -5.59
N GLY A 295 -10.38 -6.92 -6.55
CA GLY A 295 -11.71 -6.96 -7.15
C GLY A 295 -12.80 -6.68 -6.12
N ASP A 296 -14.00 -7.23 -6.33
CA ASP A 296 -15.16 -6.97 -5.48
C ASP A 296 -15.37 -8.02 -4.37
N ALA A 297 -14.59 -9.08 -4.36
CA ALA A 297 -14.92 -10.28 -3.59
C ALA A 297 -13.80 -10.79 -2.66
N MET A 298 -12.64 -10.18 -2.64
CA MET A 298 -11.51 -10.63 -1.81
C MET A 298 -10.76 -9.46 -1.19
N HIS A 299 -10.28 -9.66 0.04
CA HIS A 299 -9.27 -8.80 0.65
C HIS A 299 -7.89 -9.46 0.60
N LEU A 300 -6.87 -8.69 0.26
CA LEU A 300 -5.49 -8.99 0.58
C LEU A 300 -5.14 -8.29 1.89
N VAL A 301 -4.59 -9.03 2.82
CA VAL A 301 -4.25 -8.56 4.16
C VAL A 301 -2.79 -8.84 4.44
N VAL A 302 -2.08 -7.82 4.89
CA VAL A 302 -0.77 -7.99 5.52
C VAL A 302 -1.02 -8.15 7.02
N GLY A 303 -0.87 -9.37 7.51
CA GLY A 303 -1.02 -9.73 8.92
C GLY A 303 0.27 -9.55 9.71
N ASN A 304 0.25 -9.99 10.98
CA ASN A 304 1.46 -9.99 11.81
C ASN A 304 2.42 -11.13 11.48
N TYR A 305 1.88 -12.22 10.93
CA TYR A 305 2.62 -13.46 10.69
C TYR A 305 2.70 -13.87 9.22
N GLY A 306 2.01 -13.17 8.34
CA GLY A 306 2.00 -13.50 6.92
C GLY A 306 1.22 -12.51 6.07
N VAL A 307 1.15 -12.78 4.78
CA VAL A 307 0.30 -12.04 3.84
C VAL A 307 -0.68 -13.04 3.25
N TYR A 308 -1.96 -12.77 3.42
CA TYR A 308 -3.01 -13.70 3.02
C TYR A 308 -4.14 -13.02 2.25
N ILE A 309 -4.89 -13.84 1.52
CA ILE A 309 -6.10 -13.44 0.79
C ILE A 309 -7.27 -14.24 1.34
N HIS A 310 -8.41 -13.59 1.53
CA HIS A 310 -9.66 -14.22 1.94
C HIS A 310 -10.89 -13.55 1.30
N ASP A 311 -12.00 -14.27 1.28
CA ASP A 311 -13.29 -13.87 0.75
C ASP A 311 -14.35 -13.56 1.84
N GLY A 312 -13.92 -13.39 3.07
CA GLY A 312 -14.81 -13.18 4.23
C GLY A 312 -15.39 -14.48 4.81
N GLN A 313 -14.97 -15.64 4.33
CA GLN A 313 -15.30 -16.95 4.90
C GLN A 313 -14.18 -17.44 5.83
N SER A 314 -14.33 -18.63 6.37
CA SER A 314 -13.40 -19.21 7.34
C SER A 314 -12.07 -19.72 6.75
N GLN A 315 -11.83 -19.52 5.46
CA GLN A 315 -10.59 -19.95 4.79
C GLN A 315 -9.79 -18.76 4.30
N LYS A 316 -8.49 -18.83 4.51
CA LYS A 316 -7.52 -17.87 3.98
C LYS A 316 -6.44 -18.58 3.15
N THR A 317 -5.95 -17.93 2.12
CA THR A 317 -4.82 -18.40 1.30
C THR A 317 -3.60 -17.57 1.63
N ASP A 318 -2.59 -18.17 2.22
CA ASP A 318 -1.31 -17.54 2.46
C ASP A 318 -0.52 -17.43 1.15
N ILE A 319 -0.11 -16.22 0.79
CA ILE A 319 0.65 -15.94 -0.43
C ILE A 319 2.13 -15.62 -0.18
N ALA A 320 2.51 -15.47 1.08
CA ALA A 320 3.86 -15.08 1.47
C ALA A 320 4.72 -16.27 1.89
N LYS A 321 4.12 -17.33 2.41
CA LYS A 321 4.81 -18.46 3.01
C LYS A 321 5.76 -19.15 2.04
N GLY A 322 7.04 -19.20 2.41
CA GLY A 322 8.10 -19.81 1.59
C GLY A 322 8.44 -19.01 0.32
N ILE A 323 7.98 -17.77 0.22
CA ILE A 323 8.28 -16.86 -0.90
C ILE A 323 8.98 -15.61 -0.40
N PHE A 324 8.35 -14.85 0.54
CA PHE A 324 8.89 -13.57 1.02
C PHE A 324 8.46 -13.21 2.45
N GLN A 325 7.87 -14.12 3.20
CA GLN A 325 7.29 -13.86 4.51
C GLN A 325 8.33 -13.34 5.52
N ASP A 326 9.46 -14.01 5.62
CA ASP A 326 10.51 -13.64 6.57
C ASP A 326 11.16 -12.30 6.17
N THR A 327 11.45 -12.13 4.90
CA THR A 327 12.11 -10.92 4.37
C THR A 327 11.25 -9.66 4.50
N ILE A 328 9.92 -9.75 4.34
CA ILE A 328 9.06 -8.57 4.39
C ILE A 328 9.11 -7.90 5.76
N PHE A 329 9.03 -8.70 6.83
CA PHE A 329 9.01 -8.17 8.19
C PHE A 329 10.39 -7.72 8.67
N ASP A 330 11.47 -8.33 8.17
CA ASP A 330 12.85 -7.90 8.45
C ASP A 330 13.17 -6.54 7.84
N LEU A 331 12.55 -6.18 6.73
CA LEU A 331 12.76 -4.90 6.05
C LEU A 331 11.94 -3.76 6.64
N VAL A 332 10.82 -4.03 7.28
CA VAL A 332 9.95 -3.00 7.86
C VAL A 332 10.59 -2.40 9.11
N LYS A 333 10.65 -1.08 9.17
CA LYS A 333 11.11 -0.34 10.34
C LYS A 333 10.04 -0.41 11.45
N ALA A 334 10.26 -1.24 12.47
CA ALA A 334 9.28 -1.52 13.51
C ALA A 334 8.71 -0.27 14.21
N ALA A 335 9.54 0.76 14.43
CA ALA A 335 9.12 2.03 15.03
C ALA A 335 8.16 2.85 14.15
N GLU A 336 8.04 2.53 12.87
CA GLU A 336 7.21 3.23 11.89
C GLU A 336 6.18 2.29 11.25
N ARG A 337 5.84 1.16 11.91
CA ARG A 337 4.88 0.18 11.40
C ARG A 337 3.51 0.80 11.12
N ASP A 338 3.11 1.77 11.93
CA ASP A 338 1.78 2.39 11.83
C ASP A 338 1.64 3.32 10.59
N ARG A 339 2.76 3.63 9.91
CA ARG A 339 2.76 4.32 8.61
C ARG A 339 2.54 3.39 7.42
N ALA A 340 2.67 2.08 7.62
CA ALA A 340 2.50 1.11 6.55
C ALA A 340 1.04 1.07 6.08
N PHE A 341 0.85 0.86 4.77
CA PHE A 341 -0.46 0.74 4.17
C PHE A 341 -0.45 -0.11 2.90
N CYS A 342 -1.60 -0.65 2.53
CA CYS A 342 -1.82 -1.32 1.27
C CYS A 342 -2.54 -0.40 0.28
N PHE A 343 -2.12 -0.44 -0.97
CA PHE A 343 -2.73 0.27 -2.08
C PHE A 343 -3.00 -0.68 -3.24
N GLN A 344 -4.22 -0.65 -3.79
CA GLN A 344 -4.56 -1.40 -4.99
C GLN A 344 -4.40 -0.52 -6.23
N GLN A 345 -3.61 -0.95 -7.19
CA GLN A 345 -3.55 -0.40 -8.53
C GLN A 345 -4.42 -1.25 -9.46
N THR A 346 -5.56 -0.74 -9.85
CA THR A 346 -6.57 -1.53 -10.59
C THR A 346 -6.14 -1.82 -12.03
N ARG A 347 -5.46 -0.86 -12.68
CA ARG A 347 -5.03 -0.99 -14.08
C ARG A 347 -4.03 -2.14 -14.29
N ASP A 348 -3.02 -2.22 -13.46
CA ASP A 348 -1.95 -3.21 -13.60
C ASP A 348 -2.21 -4.49 -12.78
N LYS A 349 -3.35 -4.56 -12.04
CA LYS A 349 -3.71 -5.68 -11.18
C LYS A 349 -2.70 -5.95 -10.07
N GLU A 350 -2.15 -4.88 -9.49
CA GLU A 350 -1.14 -4.94 -8.46
C GLU A 350 -1.70 -4.50 -7.10
N VAL A 351 -1.21 -5.11 -6.04
CA VAL A 351 -1.34 -4.62 -4.67
C VAL A 351 0.04 -4.24 -4.15
N TRP A 352 0.17 -3.03 -3.65
CA TRP A 352 1.40 -2.50 -3.09
C TRP A 352 1.30 -2.46 -1.58
N PHE A 353 2.15 -3.19 -0.88
CA PHE A 353 2.38 -3.00 0.55
C PHE A 353 3.49 -1.98 0.72
N CYS A 354 3.11 -0.75 1.06
CA CYS A 354 3.99 0.40 1.23
C CYS A 354 4.44 0.50 2.70
N PHE A 355 5.74 0.68 2.93
CA PHE A 355 6.29 0.77 4.28
C PHE A 355 7.57 1.59 4.34
N SER A 356 7.91 2.05 5.55
CA SER A 356 9.21 2.63 5.84
C SER A 356 10.22 1.51 6.10
N SER A 357 11.29 1.45 5.30
CA SER A 357 12.31 0.42 5.45
C SER A 357 13.29 0.74 6.59
N THR A 358 13.96 -0.30 7.11
CA THR A 358 14.99 -0.16 8.15
C THR A 358 16.12 0.80 7.79
N THR A 359 16.36 1.01 6.48
CA THR A 359 17.36 1.94 5.96
C THR A 359 16.83 3.34 5.69
N ASN A 360 15.52 3.56 5.90
CA ASN A 360 14.92 4.87 5.66
C ASN A 360 15.34 5.91 6.71
N ALA A 361 15.98 6.98 6.27
CA ALA A 361 16.29 8.14 7.09
C ALA A 361 15.26 9.27 6.98
N GLY A 362 14.35 9.18 5.99
CA GLY A 362 13.31 10.17 5.72
C GLY A 362 11.98 9.85 6.40
N LEU A 363 10.99 10.68 6.13
CA LEU A 363 9.60 10.45 6.53
C LEU A 363 8.82 9.72 5.41
N GLY A 364 7.78 8.99 5.81
CA GLY A 364 6.92 8.25 4.88
C GLY A 364 7.49 6.93 4.38
N CYS A 365 6.72 6.25 3.56
CA CYS A 365 7.07 4.94 3.01
C CYS A 365 8.02 5.09 1.83
N ASN A 366 9.19 4.47 1.89
CA ASN A 366 10.23 4.55 0.87
C ASN A 366 10.37 3.27 0.04
N LEU A 367 9.69 2.20 0.43
CA LEU A 367 9.74 0.91 -0.23
C LEU A 367 8.34 0.30 -0.30
N ALA A 368 8.07 -0.45 -1.36
CA ALA A 368 6.91 -1.31 -1.44
C ALA A 368 7.27 -2.70 -1.94
N PHE A 369 6.64 -3.71 -1.32
CA PHE A 369 6.43 -5.01 -1.96
C PHE A 369 5.18 -4.92 -2.83
N VAL A 370 5.30 -5.39 -4.06
CA VAL A 370 4.21 -5.36 -5.03
C VAL A 370 3.88 -6.77 -5.44
N TYR A 371 2.62 -7.13 -5.25
CA TYR A 371 2.05 -8.40 -5.65
C TYR A 371 1.12 -8.20 -6.85
N ASP A 372 1.51 -8.76 -8.00
CA ASP A 372 0.62 -8.88 -9.16
C ASP A 372 -0.30 -10.08 -8.91
N TYR A 373 -1.59 -9.80 -8.64
CA TYR A 373 -2.56 -10.84 -8.31
C TYR A 373 -3.12 -11.57 -9.54
N ASN A 374 -2.86 -11.07 -10.74
CA ASN A 374 -3.21 -11.73 -11.99
C ASN A 374 -2.15 -12.77 -12.37
N GLU A 375 -0.86 -12.37 -12.38
CA GLU A 375 0.24 -13.25 -12.71
C GLU A 375 0.83 -13.99 -11.48
N LYS A 376 0.39 -13.64 -10.27
CA LYS A 376 0.86 -14.18 -8.98
C LYS A 376 2.36 -14.04 -8.79
N LYS A 377 2.89 -12.88 -9.15
CA LYS A 377 4.32 -12.56 -9.10
C LYS A 377 4.58 -11.42 -8.13
N LEU A 378 5.76 -11.47 -7.52
CA LEU A 378 6.20 -10.48 -6.55
C LEU A 378 7.41 -9.71 -7.08
N HIS A 379 7.48 -8.43 -6.75
CA HIS A 379 8.66 -7.60 -6.94
C HIS A 379 8.74 -6.51 -5.88
N LYS A 380 9.88 -5.80 -5.83
CA LYS A 380 10.08 -4.63 -4.96
C LYS A 380 10.23 -3.37 -5.79
N ARG A 381 9.68 -2.26 -5.26
CA ARG A 381 9.86 -0.94 -5.84
C ARG A 381 10.22 0.10 -4.80
N SER A 382 11.03 1.08 -5.17
CA SER A 382 11.28 2.26 -4.36
C SER A 382 10.14 3.27 -4.49
N LEU A 383 9.87 3.97 -3.40
CA LEU A 383 8.90 5.05 -3.31
C LEU A 383 9.59 6.35 -2.88
N PRO A 384 9.07 7.52 -3.24
CA PRO A 384 9.69 8.81 -2.90
C PRO A 384 9.44 9.27 -1.45
N GLY A 385 9.07 8.37 -0.54
CA GLY A 385 8.68 8.72 0.83
C GLY A 385 7.21 9.15 0.91
N VAL A 386 6.30 8.24 0.56
CA VAL A 386 4.85 8.53 0.49
C VAL A 386 4.16 8.31 1.83
N SER A 387 3.11 9.09 2.09
CA SER A 387 2.19 8.91 3.22
C SER A 387 0.86 8.27 2.82
N ASP A 388 0.44 8.51 1.58
CA ASP A 388 -0.77 7.90 1.02
C ASP A 388 -0.71 7.85 -0.51
N ILE A 389 -1.46 6.93 -1.11
CA ILE A 389 -1.58 6.78 -2.57
C ILE A 389 -3.05 6.56 -2.90
N TYR A 390 -3.54 7.25 -3.93
CA TYR A 390 -4.92 7.17 -4.37
C TYR A 390 -5.02 7.10 -5.89
N GLU A 391 -5.78 6.13 -6.39
CA GLU A 391 -6.11 6.00 -7.81
C GLU A 391 -7.44 6.70 -8.10
N THR A 392 -7.46 7.55 -9.10
CA THR A 392 -8.64 8.34 -9.47
C THR A 392 -8.72 8.56 -10.98
N GLU A 393 -9.92 8.78 -11.47
CA GLU A 393 -10.15 9.20 -12.85
C GLU A 393 -10.39 10.71 -12.89
N LEU A 394 -9.50 11.43 -13.55
CA LEU A 394 -9.64 12.88 -13.79
C LEU A 394 -9.65 13.16 -15.27
N ASN A 395 -10.70 13.84 -15.75
CA ASN A 395 -10.86 14.23 -17.17
C ASN A 395 -10.74 13.05 -18.15
N GLY A 396 -11.23 11.85 -17.75
CA GLY A 396 -11.17 10.64 -18.57
C GLY A 396 -9.80 9.94 -18.57
N GLU A 397 -8.87 10.36 -17.73
CA GLU A 397 -7.57 9.70 -17.53
C GLU A 397 -7.48 9.12 -16.13
N LEU A 398 -7.08 7.84 -16.04
CA LEU A 398 -6.77 7.20 -14.78
C LEU A 398 -5.42 7.69 -14.29
N LYS A 399 -5.39 8.34 -13.13
CA LYS A 399 -4.21 8.89 -12.48
C LYS A 399 -4.02 8.30 -11.09
N ILE A 400 -2.80 8.10 -10.70
CA ILE A 400 -2.41 7.63 -9.37
C ILE A 400 -1.63 8.75 -8.71
N TYR A 401 -2.21 9.35 -7.70
CA TYR A 401 -1.61 10.42 -6.93
C TYR A 401 -0.96 9.89 -5.65
N ALA A 402 0.12 10.52 -5.24
CA ALA A 402 0.80 10.24 -3.98
C ALA A 402 1.03 11.53 -3.20
N THR A 403 0.80 11.47 -1.90
CA THR A 403 1.16 12.52 -0.95
C THR A 403 2.47 12.19 -0.27
N LYS A 404 3.23 13.21 0.09
CA LYS A 404 4.50 13.08 0.81
C LYS A 404 4.49 13.92 2.08
N PRO A 405 4.92 13.37 3.22
CA PRO A 405 5.15 14.19 4.41
C PRO A 405 6.20 15.26 4.09
N ASN A 406 5.95 16.48 4.49
CA ASN A 406 6.85 17.63 4.27
C ASN A 406 7.11 18.04 2.81
N ASP A 407 6.26 17.63 1.89
CA ASP A 407 6.32 18.12 0.51
C ASP A 407 5.09 18.98 0.21
N THR A 408 5.29 20.04 -0.53
CA THR A 408 4.24 20.97 -0.98
C THR A 408 3.68 20.60 -2.35
N LYS A 409 4.05 19.42 -2.88
CA LYS A 409 3.63 18.96 -4.20
C LYS A 409 2.88 17.64 -4.08
N LEU A 410 1.79 17.55 -4.82
CA LEU A 410 1.15 16.28 -5.10
C LEU A 410 1.88 15.62 -6.26
N GLN A 411 2.29 14.39 -6.08
CA GLN A 411 2.98 13.63 -7.13
C GLN A 411 2.02 12.72 -7.87
N VAL A 412 2.27 12.52 -9.16
CA VAL A 412 1.52 11.58 -10.00
C VAL A 412 2.44 10.48 -10.53
N LEU A 413 1.93 9.26 -10.58
CA LEU A 413 2.65 8.15 -11.22
C LEU A 413 2.69 8.39 -12.73
N SER A 414 3.90 8.55 -13.28
CA SER A 414 4.11 8.80 -14.70
C SER A 414 3.72 7.58 -15.55
N ASN A 415 3.09 7.81 -16.68
CA ASN A 415 2.82 6.76 -17.67
C ASN A 415 3.98 6.53 -18.65
N THR A 416 4.94 7.43 -18.70
CA THR A 416 6.01 7.46 -19.72
C THR A 416 7.42 7.44 -19.15
N THR A 417 7.58 7.78 -17.87
CA THR A 417 8.89 7.86 -17.21
C THR A 417 9.02 6.70 -16.22
N TYR A 418 10.13 6.00 -16.30
CA TYR A 418 10.45 4.84 -15.47
C TYR A 418 11.56 5.17 -14.49
N ILE A 419 11.63 4.41 -13.39
CA ILE A 419 12.75 4.53 -12.46
C ILE A 419 13.99 3.99 -13.13
N ALA A 420 15.05 4.80 -13.19
CA ALA A 420 16.34 4.39 -13.73
C ALA A 420 16.99 3.32 -12.84
N ASP A 421 17.90 2.53 -13.46
CA ASP A 421 18.75 1.58 -12.74
C ASP A 421 18.01 0.48 -11.95
N GLY A 422 16.81 0.07 -12.41
CA GLY A 422 16.14 -1.11 -11.88
C GLY A 422 17.00 -2.37 -12.10
N TRP A 423 17.05 -3.25 -11.10
CA TRP A 423 17.91 -4.44 -11.16
C TRP A 423 17.27 -5.66 -10.49
N PHE A 424 17.76 -6.85 -10.89
CA PHE A 424 17.53 -8.11 -10.19
C PHE A 424 18.80 -8.93 -10.09
N THR A 425 18.82 -9.87 -9.14
CA THR A 425 19.90 -10.86 -8.99
C THR A 425 19.36 -12.28 -9.03
N LYS A 426 20.14 -13.17 -9.62
CA LYS A 426 20.01 -14.62 -9.50
C LYS A 426 21.36 -15.17 -9.08
N GLU A 427 21.44 -15.65 -7.85
CA GLU A 427 22.68 -16.14 -7.27
C GLU A 427 22.67 -17.65 -7.13
N ASP A 428 23.88 -18.22 -7.07
CA ASP A 428 24.15 -19.64 -6.85
C ASP A 428 23.45 -20.59 -7.84
N ASP A 429 23.20 -20.11 -9.05
CA ASP A 429 22.57 -20.91 -10.10
C ASP A 429 23.52 -21.98 -10.62
N ASN A 430 23.07 -23.20 -10.67
CA ASN A 430 23.85 -24.32 -11.15
C ASN A 430 23.73 -24.57 -12.67
N LEU A 431 22.92 -23.81 -13.37
CA LEU A 431 22.73 -23.79 -14.84
C LEU A 431 22.56 -25.16 -15.52
N THR A 432 22.17 -26.20 -14.95
CA THR A 432 21.95 -27.53 -15.53
C THR A 432 22.67 -28.70 -14.85
N ASP A 433 23.76 -28.49 -14.10
CA ASP A 433 24.50 -29.57 -13.45
C ASP A 433 25.23 -29.08 -12.18
N ASN A 434 24.84 -29.62 -11.03
CA ASN A 434 25.41 -29.31 -9.72
C ASN A 434 26.87 -29.76 -9.53
N ASN A 435 27.35 -30.71 -10.36
CA ASN A 435 28.61 -31.39 -10.11
C ASN A 435 29.77 -30.89 -11.02
N SER A 436 29.45 -30.14 -12.04
CA SER A 436 30.43 -29.73 -13.05
C SER A 436 30.91 -28.29 -12.87
N ILE A 437 32.19 -28.08 -13.14
CA ILE A 437 32.74 -26.75 -13.36
C ILE A 437 32.32 -26.28 -14.74
N LYS A 438 31.74 -25.09 -14.80
CA LYS A 438 31.21 -24.47 -16.00
C LYS A 438 32.06 -23.28 -16.40
N GLN A 439 32.30 -23.13 -17.69
CA GLN A 439 32.82 -21.91 -18.28
C GLN A 439 31.72 -21.25 -19.10
N ILE A 440 31.38 -20.04 -18.80
CA ILE A 440 30.49 -19.21 -19.61
C ILE A 440 31.36 -18.31 -20.48
N ASN A 441 31.09 -18.29 -21.79
CA ASN A 441 31.83 -17.48 -22.73
C ASN A 441 31.06 -16.22 -23.13
N SER A 442 29.76 -16.33 -23.30
CA SER A 442 28.91 -15.19 -23.67
C SER A 442 27.47 -15.42 -23.25
N VAL A 443 26.72 -14.32 -23.18
CA VAL A 443 25.27 -14.29 -22.94
C VAL A 443 24.64 -13.56 -24.12
N LYS A 444 23.68 -14.19 -24.79
CA LYS A 444 22.80 -13.51 -25.75
C LYS A 444 21.68 -12.86 -25.01
N VAL A 445 21.39 -11.62 -25.35
CA VAL A 445 20.46 -10.76 -24.66
C VAL A 445 19.38 -10.34 -25.64
N ASN A 446 18.13 -10.56 -25.24
CA ASN A 446 16.98 -10.04 -25.94
C ASN A 446 16.42 -8.85 -25.15
N SER A 447 16.77 -7.65 -25.55
CA SER A 447 16.38 -6.42 -24.86
C SER A 447 16.06 -5.31 -25.86
N VAL A 448 15.11 -4.45 -25.51
CA VAL A 448 14.77 -3.24 -26.29
C VAL A 448 15.74 -2.09 -25.98
N ASN A 449 16.21 -2.01 -24.73
CA ASN A 449 17.06 -0.94 -24.22
C ASN A 449 18.45 -1.47 -23.82
N ASN A 450 19.36 -0.56 -23.51
CA ASN A 450 20.65 -0.92 -22.93
C ASN A 450 20.46 -1.66 -21.61
N VAL A 451 21.25 -2.71 -21.43
CA VAL A 451 21.24 -3.53 -20.22
C VAL A 451 22.67 -3.70 -19.73
N LYS A 452 22.90 -3.55 -18.45
CA LYS A 452 24.18 -3.85 -17.80
C LYS A 452 24.08 -5.24 -17.18
N ILE A 453 24.98 -6.14 -17.59
CA ILE A 453 25.03 -7.51 -17.09
C ILE A 453 26.33 -7.73 -16.37
N ALA A 454 26.26 -8.23 -15.15
CA ALA A 454 27.39 -8.72 -14.40
C ALA A 454 27.21 -10.21 -14.13
N LEU A 455 28.21 -11.00 -14.48
CA LEU A 455 28.23 -12.43 -14.27
C LEU A 455 29.50 -12.84 -13.55
N THR A 456 29.36 -13.46 -12.40
CA THR A 456 30.45 -13.97 -11.58
C THR A 456 30.24 -15.45 -11.33
N ALA A 457 31.31 -16.24 -11.34
CA ALA A 457 31.24 -17.66 -10.99
C ALA A 457 32.04 -17.92 -9.72
N THR A 458 31.45 -18.72 -8.82
CA THR A 458 32.04 -19.14 -7.55
C THR A 458 32.27 -20.66 -7.52
N GLN A 459 33.20 -21.13 -6.70
CA GLN A 459 33.43 -22.57 -6.48
C GLN A 459 32.58 -23.12 -5.34
N HIS A 460 32.35 -22.28 -4.33
CA HIS A 460 31.58 -22.58 -3.13
C HIS A 460 30.45 -21.56 -2.93
N LEU A 461 29.39 -21.96 -2.25
CA LEU A 461 28.26 -21.08 -1.93
C LEU A 461 28.64 -19.92 -1.00
N SER A 462 29.68 -20.14 -0.16
CA SER A 462 30.20 -19.13 0.78
C SER A 462 31.18 -18.12 0.17
N ASP A 463 31.57 -18.31 -1.11
CA ASP A 463 32.52 -17.41 -1.75
C ASP A 463 31.94 -16.01 -1.92
N THR A 464 32.79 -15.00 -1.76
CA THR A 464 32.39 -13.60 -1.98
C THR A 464 32.02 -13.36 -3.44
N LYS A 465 30.85 -12.77 -3.66
CA LYS A 465 30.32 -12.46 -4.99
C LYS A 465 30.68 -11.01 -5.35
N THR A 466 31.44 -10.82 -6.40
CA THR A 466 31.82 -9.50 -6.92
C THR A 466 31.23 -9.31 -8.30
N TYR A 467 30.50 -8.22 -8.50
CA TYR A 467 29.82 -7.93 -9.76
C TYR A 467 30.53 -6.82 -10.53
N THR A 468 31.00 -7.15 -11.75
CA THR A 468 31.53 -6.17 -12.70
C THR A 468 30.60 -6.11 -13.89
N TYR A 469 30.01 -4.96 -14.13
CA TYR A 469 29.05 -4.78 -15.22
C TYR A 469 29.69 -4.64 -16.59
N THR A 470 29.10 -5.31 -17.58
CA THR A 470 29.34 -5.08 -19.00
C THR A 470 28.05 -4.58 -19.62
N THR A 471 28.12 -3.47 -20.35
CA THR A 471 26.95 -2.88 -21.00
C THR A 471 26.66 -3.58 -22.31
N PHE A 472 25.43 -3.98 -22.51
CA PHE A 472 24.88 -4.48 -23.78
C PHE A 472 24.06 -3.35 -24.43
N ASN A 473 24.34 -3.09 -25.70
CA ASN A 473 23.60 -2.17 -26.54
C ASN A 473 22.91 -2.94 -27.67
N PRO A 474 21.58 -3.06 -27.70
CA PRO A 474 20.87 -3.85 -28.71
C PRO A 474 21.01 -3.28 -30.13
N ALA A 475 21.34 -1.99 -30.29
CA ALA A 475 21.56 -1.39 -31.61
C ALA A 475 22.88 -1.81 -32.26
N SER A 476 23.85 -2.31 -31.48
CA SER A 476 25.20 -2.64 -31.97
C SER A 476 25.66 -4.06 -31.67
N ALA A 477 24.99 -4.79 -30.81
CA ALA A 477 25.38 -6.11 -30.36
C ALA A 477 24.19 -7.07 -30.26
N TYR A 478 24.43 -8.37 -30.36
CA TYR A 478 23.45 -9.44 -30.12
C TYR A 478 23.81 -10.32 -28.91
N LYS A 479 25.00 -10.13 -28.36
CA LYS A 479 25.52 -10.85 -27.19
C LYS A 479 26.49 -10.00 -26.40
N VAL A 480 26.73 -10.41 -25.15
CA VAL A 480 27.79 -9.90 -24.28
C VAL A 480 28.83 -11.02 -24.11
N ASP A 481 30.07 -10.74 -24.37
CA ASP A 481 31.17 -11.67 -24.11
C ASP A 481 31.60 -11.54 -22.64
N LEU A 482 31.26 -12.56 -21.84
CA LEU A 482 31.53 -12.65 -20.43
C LEU A 482 32.26 -13.95 -20.15
N ARG A 483 33.54 -13.89 -19.79
CA ARG A 483 34.35 -15.11 -19.53
C ARG A 483 34.47 -15.32 -18.02
N THR A 484 33.75 -16.31 -17.53
CA THR A 484 33.83 -16.70 -16.11
C THR A 484 33.81 -18.21 -15.98
N THR A 485 34.43 -18.75 -14.94
CA THR A 485 34.55 -20.20 -14.72
C THR A 485 34.34 -20.51 -13.26
N GLY A 486 33.37 -21.38 -12.94
CA GLY A 486 33.05 -21.82 -11.60
C GLY A 486 31.98 -22.89 -11.60
N ARG A 487 31.57 -23.28 -10.41
CA ARG A 487 30.50 -24.24 -10.20
C ARG A 487 29.14 -23.57 -10.15
N TYR A 488 29.05 -22.46 -9.42
CA TYR A 488 27.83 -21.67 -9.22
C TYR A 488 27.97 -20.35 -9.98
N MET A 489 26.89 -19.96 -10.68
CA MET A 489 26.80 -18.72 -11.43
C MET A 489 25.98 -17.69 -10.68
N ASN A 490 26.50 -16.49 -10.62
CA ASN A 490 25.86 -15.35 -9.95
C ASN A 490 25.65 -14.26 -10.99
N LEU A 491 24.40 -14.02 -11.32
CA LEU A 491 23.96 -13.04 -12.32
C LEU A 491 23.38 -11.81 -11.61
N LYS A 492 23.78 -10.63 -12.07
CA LYS A 492 23.10 -9.38 -11.76
C LYS A 492 22.81 -8.63 -13.05
N VAL A 493 21.56 -8.28 -13.25
CA VAL A 493 21.09 -7.53 -14.42
C VAL A 493 20.56 -6.19 -13.95
N GLN A 494 21.02 -5.12 -14.59
CA GLN A 494 20.54 -3.77 -14.34
C GLN A 494 20.04 -3.18 -15.65
N MET A 495 18.84 -2.65 -15.66
CA MET A 495 18.25 -2.02 -16.84
C MET A 495 18.62 -0.54 -16.85
N ASP A 496 19.19 -0.07 -17.95
CA ASP A 496 19.62 1.31 -18.11
C ASP A 496 18.57 2.10 -18.88
N GLY A 497 18.16 3.24 -18.33
CA GLY A 497 17.25 4.16 -18.99
C GLY A 497 15.91 4.38 -18.30
N THR A 498 15.27 5.49 -18.66
CA THR A 498 13.99 5.97 -18.11
C THR A 498 12.82 5.76 -19.06
N THR A 499 13.02 5.08 -20.19
CA THR A 499 12.02 4.85 -21.24
C THR A 499 11.74 3.37 -21.39
N ASN A 500 10.65 2.89 -20.79
CA ASN A 500 10.10 1.53 -20.87
C ASN A 500 11.15 0.42 -21.10
N PRO A 501 12.08 0.20 -20.17
CA PRO A 501 13.09 -0.83 -20.35
C PRO A 501 12.43 -2.21 -20.31
N GLN A 502 12.77 -3.05 -21.32
CA GLN A 502 12.22 -4.40 -21.44
C GLN A 502 13.34 -5.41 -21.72
N LEU A 503 13.32 -6.51 -20.98
CA LEU A 503 14.22 -7.63 -21.14
C LEU A 503 13.42 -8.91 -21.31
N GLY A 504 13.69 -9.63 -22.40
CA GLY A 504 13.21 -10.98 -22.63
C GLY A 504 14.14 -12.03 -22.03
N LYS A 505 14.18 -13.17 -22.69
CA LYS A 505 15.02 -14.31 -22.25
C LYS A 505 16.51 -14.04 -22.43
N LEU A 506 17.32 -14.65 -21.55
CA LEU A 506 18.78 -14.71 -21.67
C LEU A 506 19.20 -16.11 -22.08
N GLN A 507 20.12 -16.21 -23.06
CA GLN A 507 20.71 -17.48 -23.52
C GLN A 507 22.20 -17.52 -23.22
N PHE A 508 22.64 -18.51 -22.46
CA PHE A 508 24.00 -18.64 -21.99
C PHE A 508 24.80 -19.62 -22.89
N ASP A 509 25.99 -19.23 -23.32
CA ASP A 509 26.96 -20.15 -23.99
C ASP A 509 27.83 -20.80 -22.90
N VAL A 510 27.46 -22.02 -22.51
CA VAL A 510 28.07 -22.76 -21.39
C VAL A 510 28.89 -23.92 -21.94
N ARG A 511 30.10 -24.08 -21.44
CA ARG A 511 30.97 -25.22 -21.67
C ARG A 511 31.28 -25.91 -20.34
N LEU A 512 31.01 -27.21 -20.27
CA LEU A 512 31.38 -28.02 -19.10
C LEU A 512 32.88 -28.36 -19.19
N THR A 513 33.68 -28.01 -18.19
CA THR A 513 35.14 -28.12 -18.22
C THR A 513 35.68 -29.24 -17.35
N GLY A 514 34.88 -29.87 -16.51
CA GLY A 514 35.29 -31.02 -15.70
C GLY A 514 34.42 -31.27 -14.49
N LYS A 515 34.58 -32.42 -13.89
CA LYS A 515 34.03 -32.82 -12.60
C LYS A 515 35.18 -32.87 -11.60
N ARG A 516 35.11 -32.15 -10.50
CA ARG A 516 36.00 -32.27 -9.34
C ARG A 516 35.20 -32.29 -8.05
#